data_120eee57eb72654a369390c794820db2
#
_entry.id   120eee57eb72654a369390c794820db2
#
_cell.length_a   1.000
_cell.length_b   1.000
_cell.length_c   1.000
_cell.angle_alpha   90.00
_cell.angle_beta   90.00
_cell.angle_gamma   90.00
#
_symmetry.space_group_name_H-M   'P 1'
#
loop_
_entity.id
_entity.type
_entity.pdbx_description
1 polymer ?
#
loop_
_entity_poly.entity_id
_entity_poly.type
_entity_poly.pdbx_seq_one_letter_code
_entity_poly.pdbx_strand_id
1 'polypeptide(L)'
;MRLIERQMNQAIRYRKNFNKDNTSVRCFKTNGITTDVDVYLHGNHIASVDTATNKLTIKDGGWQSVTTKSRLTALLDEFAYGMRVIQRDFVWYLDDRFGSMKPFVSGMTVD
;
A
#
# COMPACT_ATOMS: atom_id res chain seq x y z
N MET A 1 -7.87 -11.82 -1.60
CA MET A 1 -7.48 -10.54 -2.28
C MET A 1 -8.45 -10.27 -3.41
N ARG A 2 -8.93 -9.04 -3.50
CA ARG A 2 -9.86 -8.64 -4.57
C ARG A 2 -9.14 -8.54 -5.90
N LEU A 3 -9.87 -8.70 -7.02
CA LEU A 3 -9.28 -8.62 -8.35
C LEU A 3 -8.58 -7.27 -8.59
N ILE A 4 -9.22 -6.16 -8.21
CA ILE A 4 -8.62 -4.83 -8.38
C ILE A 4 -7.30 -4.70 -7.61
N GLU A 5 -7.17 -5.39 -6.47
CA GLU A 5 -5.93 -5.38 -5.67
C GLU A 5 -4.83 -6.18 -6.33
N ARG A 6 -5.16 -7.31 -6.96
CA ARG A 6 -4.18 -8.05 -7.76
C ARG A 6 -3.70 -7.24 -8.95
N GLN A 7 -4.62 -6.53 -9.62
CA GLN A 7 -4.27 -5.65 -10.74
C GLN A 7 -3.41 -4.47 -10.30
N MET A 8 -3.73 -3.88 -9.15
CA MET A 8 -2.94 -2.81 -8.53
C MET A 8 -1.52 -3.29 -8.23
N ASN A 9 -1.38 -4.44 -7.58
CA ASN A 9 -0.09 -5.02 -7.23
C ASN A 9 0.73 -5.35 -8.47
N GLN A 10 0.09 -5.87 -9.51
CA GLN A 10 0.75 -6.16 -10.78
C GLN A 10 1.28 -4.89 -11.44
N ALA A 11 0.48 -3.81 -11.42
CA ALA A 11 0.90 -2.52 -11.98
C ALA A 11 2.13 -1.98 -11.25
N ILE A 12 2.17 -2.10 -9.92
CA ILE A 12 3.33 -1.68 -9.13
C ILE A 12 4.56 -2.52 -9.51
N ARG A 13 4.40 -3.83 -9.56
CA ARG A 13 5.49 -4.77 -9.86
C ARG A 13 6.11 -4.51 -11.23
N TYR A 14 5.28 -4.21 -12.23
CA TYR A 14 5.74 -3.94 -13.60
C TYR A 14 5.96 -2.46 -13.88
N ARG A 15 5.83 -1.60 -12.86
CA ARG A 15 6.05 -0.15 -12.95
C ARG A 15 5.23 0.49 -14.05
N LYS A 16 3.92 0.20 -14.02
CA LYS A 16 2.95 0.75 -14.98
C LYS A 16 1.92 1.58 -14.26
N ASN A 17 1.51 2.67 -14.89
CA ASN A 17 0.37 3.44 -14.42
C ASN A 17 -0.90 2.59 -14.54
N PHE A 18 -1.80 2.78 -13.58
CA PHE A 18 -3.04 2.02 -13.51
C PHE A 18 -4.12 2.92 -12.92
N ASN A 19 -5.30 2.84 -13.49
CA ASN A 19 -6.44 3.59 -12.98
C ASN A 19 -7.71 2.79 -13.27
N LYS A 20 -8.37 2.34 -12.21
CA LYS A 20 -9.61 1.58 -12.33
C LYS A 20 -10.48 1.86 -11.11
N ASP A 21 -11.72 2.27 -11.35
CA ASP A 21 -12.70 2.59 -10.31
C ASP A 21 -12.11 3.61 -9.32
N ASN A 22 -11.91 3.21 -8.08
CA ASN A 22 -11.42 4.09 -7.00
C ASN A 22 -9.92 4.00 -6.77
N THR A 23 -9.19 3.17 -7.54
CA THR A 23 -7.78 2.85 -7.26
C THR A 23 -6.89 3.30 -8.41
N SER A 24 -5.80 3.99 -8.09
CA SER A 24 -4.81 4.46 -9.06
C SER A 24 -3.40 4.13 -8.62
N VAL A 25 -2.56 3.81 -9.58
CA VAL A 25 -1.11 3.62 -9.40
C VAL A 25 -0.41 4.58 -10.34
N ARG A 26 0.52 5.38 -9.80
CA ARG A 26 1.29 6.35 -10.58
C ARG A 26 2.78 6.11 -10.39
N CYS A 27 3.48 5.98 -11.50
CA CYS A 27 4.94 5.80 -11.50
C CYS A 27 5.60 7.14 -11.78
N PHE A 28 6.58 7.51 -10.96
CA PHE A 28 7.37 8.72 -11.12
C PHE A 28 8.74 8.34 -11.63
N LYS A 29 9.25 9.10 -12.60
CA LYS A 29 10.52 8.82 -13.26
C LYS A 29 11.48 9.98 -13.12
N THR A 30 12.75 9.65 -12.97
CA THR A 30 13.85 10.60 -13.03
C THR A 30 14.84 10.09 -14.08
N ASN A 31 15.11 10.88 -15.13
CA ASN A 31 15.98 10.49 -16.24
C ASN A 31 15.55 9.16 -16.86
N GLY A 32 14.24 8.97 -17.03
CA GLY A 32 13.68 7.77 -17.67
C GLY A 32 13.61 6.52 -16.78
N ILE A 33 14.08 6.61 -15.53
CA ILE A 33 14.08 5.49 -14.59
C ILE A 33 12.99 5.74 -13.53
N THR A 34 12.14 4.73 -13.30
CA THR A 34 11.11 4.81 -12.27
C THR A 34 11.79 4.84 -10.90
N THR A 35 11.54 5.89 -10.12
CA THR A 35 12.10 6.06 -8.77
C THR A 35 11.10 5.73 -7.68
N ASP A 36 9.84 6.08 -7.89
CA ASP A 36 8.77 5.88 -6.92
C ASP A 36 7.52 5.42 -7.61
N VAL A 37 6.72 4.62 -6.91
CA VAL A 37 5.40 4.21 -7.35
C VAL A 37 4.41 4.56 -6.24
N ASP A 38 3.45 5.42 -6.55
CA ASP A 38 2.46 5.89 -5.58
C ASP A 38 1.11 5.24 -5.83
N VAL A 39 0.38 4.96 -4.75
CA VAL A 39 -0.95 4.37 -4.80
C VAL A 39 -1.97 5.32 -4.18
N TYR A 40 -3.09 5.48 -4.87
CA TYR A 40 -4.18 6.36 -4.44
C TYR A 40 -5.49 5.58 -4.37
N LEU A 41 -6.30 5.92 -3.37
CA LEU A 41 -7.66 5.42 -3.22
C LEU A 41 -8.60 6.63 -3.13
N HIS A 42 -9.55 6.73 -4.06
CA HIS A 42 -10.43 7.92 -4.18
C HIS A 42 -9.62 9.22 -4.28
N GLY A 43 -8.46 9.18 -4.95
CA GLY A 43 -7.58 10.33 -5.08
C GLY A 43 -6.73 10.64 -3.85
N ASN A 44 -6.85 9.87 -2.77
CA ASN A 44 -6.07 10.07 -1.55
C ASN A 44 -4.85 9.14 -1.55
N HIS A 45 -3.68 9.68 -1.24
CA HIS A 45 -2.43 8.93 -1.23
C HIS A 45 -2.43 7.94 -0.06
N ILE A 46 -2.31 6.64 -0.35
CA ILE A 46 -2.31 5.60 0.68
C ILE A 46 -1.00 4.81 0.75
N ALA A 47 -0.16 4.84 -0.28
CA ALA A 47 1.10 4.11 -0.24
C ALA A 47 2.09 4.65 -1.26
N SER A 48 3.37 4.41 -0.98
CA SER A 48 4.49 4.65 -1.90
C SER A 48 5.48 3.51 -1.81
N VAL A 49 6.02 3.10 -2.95
CA VAL A 49 7.12 2.13 -3.02
C VAL A 49 8.33 2.85 -3.57
N ASP A 50 9.43 2.85 -2.82
CA ASP A 50 10.73 3.31 -3.28
C ASP A 50 11.37 2.17 -4.09
N THR A 51 11.57 2.38 -5.40
CA THR A 51 12.04 1.30 -6.28
C THR A 51 13.52 0.95 -6.06
N ALA A 52 14.32 1.85 -5.46
CA ALA A 52 15.71 1.58 -5.17
C ALA A 52 15.88 0.67 -3.96
N THR A 53 15.03 0.84 -2.92
CA THR A 53 15.14 0.11 -1.65
C THR A 53 14.04 -0.93 -1.46
N ASN A 54 12.99 -0.87 -2.27
CA ASN A 54 11.75 -1.66 -2.15
C ASN A 54 11.02 -1.40 -0.82
N LYS A 55 11.27 -0.27 -0.18
CA LYS A 55 10.56 0.09 1.04
C LYS A 55 9.16 0.57 0.70
N LEU A 56 8.19 0.11 1.48
CA LEU A 56 6.79 0.46 1.35
C LEU A 56 6.42 1.44 2.46
N THR A 57 5.94 2.61 2.08
CA THR A 57 5.35 3.57 3.01
C THR A 57 3.84 3.47 2.92
N ILE A 58 3.15 3.37 4.05
CA ILE A 58 1.69 3.21 4.09
C ILE A 58 1.05 4.37 4.83
N LYS A 59 -0.12 4.80 4.32
CA LYS A 59 -0.91 5.91 4.87
C LYS A 59 -2.38 5.52 4.85
N ASP A 60 -3.17 6.16 5.70
CA ASP A 60 -4.63 5.94 5.70
C ASP A 60 -5.39 6.84 4.72
N GLY A 61 -4.69 7.78 4.09
CA GLY A 61 -5.30 8.73 3.17
C GLY A 61 -6.20 9.75 3.86
N GLY A 62 -6.14 9.85 5.19
CA GLY A 62 -7.01 10.70 5.99
C GLY A 62 -8.34 10.05 6.34
N TRP A 63 -8.56 8.80 5.94
CA TRP A 63 -9.82 8.10 6.18
C TRP A 63 -9.58 6.61 6.41
N GLN A 64 -9.83 6.15 7.64
CA GLN A 64 -9.65 4.73 7.99
C GLN A 64 -10.92 3.94 7.67
N SER A 65 -11.02 3.47 6.43
CA SER A 65 -12.16 2.69 5.93
C SER A 65 -11.79 1.22 5.76
N VAL A 66 -12.80 0.37 5.62
CA VAL A 66 -12.63 -1.05 5.29
C VAL A 66 -11.89 -1.21 3.96
N THR A 67 -12.21 -0.36 2.98
CA THR A 67 -11.55 -0.41 1.67
C THR A 67 -10.08 -0.01 1.76
N THR A 68 -9.75 1.05 2.50
CA THR A 68 -8.36 1.45 2.73
C THR A 68 -7.57 0.32 3.37
N LYS A 69 -8.12 -0.29 4.42
CA LYS A 69 -7.49 -1.41 5.12
C LYS A 69 -7.27 -2.60 4.18
N SER A 70 -8.24 -2.90 3.34
CA SER A 70 -8.11 -3.98 2.35
C SER A 70 -6.99 -3.72 1.35
N ARG A 71 -6.90 -2.49 0.81
CA ARG A 71 -5.84 -2.11 -0.14
C ARG A 71 -4.46 -2.20 0.51
N LEU A 72 -4.32 -1.67 1.73
CA LEU A 72 -3.05 -1.70 2.46
C LEU A 72 -2.63 -3.13 2.78
N THR A 73 -3.57 -3.99 3.18
CA THR A 73 -3.28 -5.40 3.44
C THR A 73 -2.82 -6.11 2.17
N ALA A 74 -3.43 -5.81 1.02
CA ALA A 74 -3.00 -6.39 -0.26
C ALA A 74 -1.57 -5.95 -0.62
N LEU A 75 -1.23 -4.69 -0.40
CA LEU A 75 0.13 -4.17 -0.62
C LEU A 75 1.14 -4.83 0.31
N LEU A 76 0.80 -4.94 1.58
CA LEU A 76 1.67 -5.57 2.58
C LEU A 76 1.87 -7.05 2.29
N ASP A 77 0.82 -7.74 1.87
CA ASP A 77 0.90 -9.16 1.52
C ASP A 77 1.87 -9.39 0.36
N GLU A 78 1.86 -8.50 -0.63
CA GLU A 78 2.71 -8.64 -1.82
C GLU A 78 4.14 -8.14 -1.60
N PHE A 79 4.32 -7.03 -0.88
CA PHE A 79 5.59 -6.31 -0.82
C PHE A 79 6.24 -6.30 0.57
N ALA A 80 5.57 -6.80 1.60
CA ALA A 80 6.07 -6.79 2.98
C ALA A 80 5.84 -8.13 3.70
N TYR A 81 6.09 -9.21 3.02
CA TYR A 81 6.14 -10.57 3.59
C TYR A 81 4.86 -11.02 4.29
N GLY A 82 3.71 -10.62 3.76
CA GLY A 82 2.44 -11.09 4.27
C GLY A 82 1.93 -10.38 5.52
N MET A 83 2.50 -9.24 5.86
CA MET A 83 1.94 -8.39 6.91
C MET A 83 0.55 -7.92 6.54
N ARG A 84 -0.21 -7.46 7.52
CA ARG A 84 -1.58 -6.97 7.29
C ARG A 84 -1.93 -5.85 8.27
N VAL A 85 -2.91 -5.03 7.88
CA VAL A 85 -3.52 -4.05 8.77
C VAL A 85 -4.76 -4.69 9.39
N ILE A 86 -4.82 -4.71 10.70
CA ILE A 86 -5.99 -5.21 11.45
C ILE A 86 -6.57 -4.09 12.31
N GLN A 87 -7.80 -4.27 12.72
CA GLN A 87 -8.49 -3.31 13.59
C GLN A 87 -8.96 -4.03 14.86
N ARG A 88 -8.66 -3.42 16.02
CA ARG A 88 -9.14 -3.89 17.31
C ARG A 88 -9.57 -2.69 18.14
N ASP A 89 -10.77 -2.73 18.66
CA ASP A 89 -11.33 -1.63 19.47
C ASP A 89 -11.23 -0.29 18.75
N PHE A 90 -11.55 -0.29 17.43
CA PHE A 90 -11.52 0.89 16.54
C PHE A 90 -10.13 1.46 16.28
N VAL A 91 -9.06 0.74 16.68
CA VAL A 91 -7.67 1.16 16.45
C VAL A 91 -7.02 0.23 15.44
N TRP A 92 -6.28 0.81 14.49
CA TRP A 92 -5.55 0.05 13.49
C TRP A 92 -4.16 -0.34 13.99
N TYR A 93 -3.77 -1.57 13.64
CA TYR A 93 -2.45 -2.13 13.97
C TYR A 93 -1.85 -2.77 12.74
N LEU A 94 -0.51 -2.77 12.69
CA LEU A 94 0.24 -3.57 11.72
C LEU A 94 0.58 -4.91 12.39
N ASP A 95 0.08 -5.99 11.80
CA ASP A 95 0.24 -7.35 12.32
C ASP A 95 1.19 -8.13 11.40
N ASP A 96 2.26 -8.71 11.94
CA ASP A 96 3.22 -9.50 11.18
C ASP A 96 2.82 -10.97 11.02
N ARG A 97 1.69 -11.38 11.60
CA ARG A 97 1.14 -12.74 11.59
C ARG A 97 2.00 -13.76 12.37
N PHE A 98 3.00 -13.30 13.09
CA PHE A 98 3.87 -14.16 13.90
C PHE A 98 3.80 -13.79 15.38
N GLY A 99 2.74 -13.13 15.79
CA GLY A 99 2.50 -12.75 17.18
C GLY A 99 2.97 -11.35 17.55
N SER A 100 3.52 -10.59 16.60
CA SER A 100 3.92 -9.21 16.83
C SER A 100 2.94 -8.26 16.16
N MET A 101 2.50 -7.26 16.92
CA MET A 101 1.51 -6.29 16.49
C MET A 101 1.92 -4.93 17.03
N LYS A 102 1.98 -3.94 16.15
CA LYS A 102 2.33 -2.57 16.55
C LYS A 102 1.31 -1.58 16.01
N PRO A 103 1.14 -0.42 16.65
CA PRO A 103 0.18 0.58 16.17
C PRO A 103 0.48 0.99 14.73
N PHE A 104 -0.58 1.12 13.94
CA PHE A 104 -0.49 1.71 12.61
C PHE A 104 -0.30 3.23 12.76
N VAL A 105 0.72 3.76 12.11
CA VAL A 105 0.95 5.19 12.03
C VAL A 105 0.97 5.59 10.57
N SER A 106 0.08 6.51 10.18
CA SER A 106 0.02 6.97 8.79
C SER A 106 1.35 7.61 8.40
N GLY A 107 1.94 7.13 7.30
CA GLY A 107 3.26 7.55 6.84
C GLY A 107 4.40 6.65 7.31
N MET A 108 4.09 5.57 8.05
CA MET A 108 5.13 4.64 8.48
C MET A 108 5.72 3.86 7.31
N THR A 109 7.00 3.53 7.41
CA THR A 109 7.69 2.72 6.41
C THR A 109 7.83 1.29 6.91
N VAL A 110 7.56 0.35 6.00
CA VAL A 110 7.65 -1.09 6.27
C VAL A 110 8.68 -1.70 5.34
N ASP A 111 9.59 -2.45 5.92
CA ASP A 111 10.65 -3.15 5.16
C ASP A 111 10.22 -4.57 4.79
#